data_62d89c6e879d221a18a8ec79253e376f
#
_entry.id   62d89c6e879d221a18a8ec79253e376f
#
_cell.length_a   1.000
_cell.length_b   1.000
_cell.length_c   1.000
_cell.angle_alpha   90.00
_cell.angle_beta   90.00
_cell.angle_gamma   90.00
#
_symmetry.space_group_name_H-M   'P 1'
#
loop_
_entity.id
_entity.type
_entity.pdbx_description
1 polymer ?
#
loop_
_entity_poly.entity_id
_entity_poly.type
_entity_poly.pdbx_seq_one_letter_code
_entity_poly.pdbx_strand_id
1 'polypeptide(L)'
;MNNIVNNTTTANVINTSDIATNRNIVLCGVGGQGTVLASKLLAAAAMSKDIPVMSAETIGMAQRGGSVFSHLRMGKNLYSPMIKTGTADLIIGFEPGETVRMLPYLKEHGQVVVSTHAIKPV
;
A
#
# COMPACT_ATOMS: atom_id res chain seq x y z
N MET A 1 6.64 14.61 22.79
CA MET A 1 6.54 14.82 22.37
C MET A 1 5.93 15.06 22.08
N ASN A 2 5.92 15.21 21.73
CA ASN A 2 5.54 15.42 21.26
C ASN A 2 4.83 15.60 20.68
N ASN A 3 4.57 15.91 20.47
CA ASN A 3 4.12 15.95 19.85
C ASN A 3 3.48 16.16 19.13
N ILE A 4 3.18 16.38 18.89
CA ILE A 4 3.00 16.51 18.12
C ILE A 4 2.28 17.03 17.89
N VAL A 5 2.19 17.54 17.84
CA VAL A 5 1.87 17.99 17.59
C VAL A 5 1.51 18.62 17.25
N ASN A 6 1.49 19.05 17.05
CA ASN A 6 1.55 19.51 16.64
C ASN A 6 1.21 19.82 16.00
N ASN A 7 1.16 20.06 15.62
CA ASN A 7 1.28 20.12 14.87
C ASN A 7 1.13 20.22 14.14
N THR A 8 0.82 20.56 14.20
CA THR A 8 1.20 20.72 13.58
C THR A 8 1.55 20.48 12.78
N THR A 9 1.31 20.95 12.47
CA THR A 9 1.97 20.68 11.73
C THR A 9 3.00 20.42 11.57
N THR A 10 3.22 20.21 11.86
CA THR A 10 4.59 19.83 11.77
C THR A 10 4.74 18.77 10.75
N ALA A 11 5.17 19.16 9.59
CA ALA A 11 5.68 18.18 8.67
C ALA A 11 6.65 17.36 9.49
N ASN A 12 6.25 16.23 9.94
CA ASN A 12 7.14 15.33 10.61
C ASN A 12 8.16 14.87 9.62
N VAL A 13 9.36 15.39 9.76
CA VAL A 13 10.46 14.86 9.02
C VAL A 13 10.64 13.43 9.50
N ILE A 14 10.28 12.50 8.62
CA ILE A 14 10.54 11.11 8.90
C ILE A 14 12.04 10.95 8.94
N ASN A 15 12.55 10.62 10.10
CA ASN A 15 13.95 10.36 10.29
C ASN A 15 14.28 9.06 9.54
N THR A 16 15.35 9.05 8.77
CA THR A 16 15.75 7.85 8.03
C THR A 16 16.00 6.66 8.93
N SER A 17 16.32 6.87 10.18
CA SER A 17 16.47 5.78 11.14
C SER A 17 15.12 5.10 11.44
N ASP A 18 14.02 5.82 11.31
CA ASP A 18 12.69 5.27 11.53
C ASP A 18 12.24 4.39 10.38
N ILE A 19 12.95 4.42 9.27
CA ILE A 19 12.66 3.62 8.08
C ILE A 19 13.59 2.40 8.01
N ALA A 20 14.36 2.16 9.06
CA ALA A 20 15.19 0.95 9.13
C ALA A 20 14.31 -0.31 9.13
N THR A 21 13.05 -0.18 9.50
CA THR A 21 12.08 -1.26 9.45
C THR A 21 11.37 -1.23 8.10
N ASN A 22 11.32 -2.36 7.42
CA ASN A 22 10.63 -2.45 6.14
C ASN A 22 9.14 -2.18 6.34
N ARG A 23 8.52 -1.56 5.33
CA ARG A 23 7.09 -1.34 5.29
C ARG A 23 6.51 -2.04 4.08
N ASN A 24 5.44 -2.77 4.30
CA ASN A 24 4.76 -3.52 3.24
C ASN A 24 3.34 -2.97 3.08
N ILE A 25 3.02 -2.53 1.89
CA ILE A 25 1.71 -1.97 1.57
C ILE A 25 1.09 -2.77 0.44
N VAL A 26 -0.15 -3.21 0.63
CA VAL A 26 -0.94 -3.82 -0.43
C VAL A 26 -1.99 -2.80 -0.87
N LEU A 27 -2.05 -2.55 -2.17
CA LEU A 27 -3.10 -1.73 -2.75
C LEU A 27 -3.99 -2.64 -3.59
N CYS A 28 -5.29 -2.45 -3.51
CA CYS A 28 -6.22 -3.32 -4.23
C CYS A 28 -7.46 -2.57 -4.69
N GLY A 29 -8.07 -3.09 -5.73
CA GLY A 29 -9.27 -2.51 -6.30
C GLY A 29 -9.69 -3.27 -7.54
N VAL A 30 -10.58 -2.65 -8.32
CA VAL A 30 -10.96 -3.18 -9.63
C VAL A 30 -10.30 -2.35 -10.73
N GLY A 31 -10.18 -2.92 -11.90
CA GLY A 31 -9.56 -2.24 -13.03
C GLY A 31 -10.22 -0.90 -13.30
N GLY A 32 -9.41 0.12 -13.55
CA GLY A 32 -9.88 1.47 -13.83
C GLY A 32 -9.98 2.39 -12.62
N GLN A 33 -9.76 1.89 -11.41
CA GLN A 33 -9.85 2.74 -10.21
C GLN A 33 -8.56 3.48 -9.87
N GLY A 34 -7.48 3.22 -10.60
CA GLY A 34 -6.22 3.92 -10.35
C GLY A 34 -5.31 3.24 -9.33
N THR A 35 -5.55 1.99 -9.02
CA THR A 35 -4.73 1.24 -8.05
C THR A 35 -3.25 1.22 -8.45
N VAL A 36 -2.98 0.93 -9.73
CA VAL A 36 -1.60 0.89 -10.23
C VAL A 36 -0.98 2.27 -10.21
N LEU A 37 -1.75 3.30 -10.58
CA LEU A 37 -1.27 4.67 -10.54
C LEU A 37 -0.91 5.08 -9.11
N ALA A 38 -1.76 4.74 -8.15
CA ALA A 38 -1.49 5.05 -6.75
C ALA A 38 -0.21 4.38 -6.26
N SER A 39 -0.02 3.12 -6.63
CA SER A 39 1.21 2.39 -6.30
C SER A 39 2.44 3.08 -6.87
N LYS A 40 2.37 3.51 -8.14
CA LYS A 40 3.49 4.22 -8.77
C LYS A 40 3.76 5.56 -8.12
N LEU A 41 2.73 6.28 -7.72
CA LEU A 41 2.91 7.56 -7.04
C LEU A 41 3.57 7.39 -5.68
N LEU A 42 3.14 6.36 -4.92
CA LEU A 42 3.77 6.08 -3.63
C LEU A 42 5.23 5.66 -3.80
N ALA A 43 5.51 4.84 -4.80
CA ALA A 43 6.89 4.43 -5.09
C ALA A 43 7.74 5.63 -5.45
N ALA A 44 7.23 6.52 -6.29
CA ALA A 44 7.96 7.73 -6.69
C ALA A 44 8.21 8.64 -5.48
N ALA A 45 7.23 8.78 -4.61
CA ALA A 45 7.38 9.60 -3.41
C ALA A 45 8.45 9.02 -2.47
N ALA A 46 8.46 7.70 -2.30
CA ALA A 46 9.47 7.05 -1.48
C ALA A 46 10.87 7.23 -2.08
N MET A 47 10.99 7.05 -3.39
CA MET A 47 12.26 7.21 -4.07
C MET A 47 12.77 8.64 -3.98
N SER A 48 11.89 9.63 -3.98
CA SER A 48 12.28 11.03 -3.82
C SER A 48 12.87 11.31 -2.43
N LYS A 49 12.64 10.42 -1.48
CA LYS A 49 13.20 10.48 -0.12
C LYS A 49 14.37 9.50 0.05
N ASP A 50 14.89 8.98 -1.04
CA ASP A 50 15.98 8.00 -1.02
C ASP A 50 15.63 6.72 -0.26
N ILE A 51 14.36 6.35 -0.25
CA ILE A 51 13.90 5.10 0.35
C ILE A 51 13.87 4.03 -0.73
N PRO A 52 14.58 2.92 -0.56
CA PRO A 52 14.52 1.82 -1.52
C PRO A 52 13.10 1.25 -1.61
N VAL A 53 12.66 0.93 -2.82
CA VAL A 53 11.31 0.46 -3.09
C VAL A 53 11.36 -0.71 -4.06
N MET A 54 10.53 -1.71 -3.80
CA MET A 54 10.23 -2.76 -4.79
C MET A 54 8.72 -2.87 -4.92
N SER A 55 8.25 -3.06 -6.14
CA SER A 55 6.82 -3.22 -6.37
C SER A 55 6.54 -4.34 -7.36
N ALA A 56 5.38 -4.96 -7.19
CA ALA A 56 4.87 -5.95 -8.13
C ALA A 56 3.37 -5.72 -8.27
N GLU A 57 2.86 -5.91 -9.47
CA GLU A 57 1.47 -5.69 -9.77
C GLU A 57 0.87 -6.95 -10.34
N THR A 58 -0.34 -7.27 -9.91
CA THR A 58 -1.11 -8.35 -10.49
C THR A 58 -2.36 -7.76 -11.10
N ILE A 59 -2.50 -7.97 -12.40
CA ILE A 59 -3.65 -7.50 -13.14
C ILE A 59 -4.46 -8.72 -13.55
N GLY A 60 -5.75 -8.70 -13.21
CA GLY A 60 -6.63 -9.78 -13.58
C GLY A 60 -6.79 -9.89 -15.08
N MET A 61 -7.32 -11.01 -15.54
CA MET A 61 -7.47 -11.29 -16.97
C MET A 61 -8.39 -10.28 -17.66
N ALA A 62 -9.35 -9.71 -16.93
CA ALA A 62 -10.23 -8.68 -17.47
C ALA A 62 -9.62 -7.32 -17.18
N GLN A 63 -9.41 -6.51 -18.22
CA GLN A 63 -8.85 -5.17 -18.05
C GLN A 63 -9.82 -4.20 -17.40
N ARG A 64 -11.11 -4.50 -17.43
CA ARG A 64 -12.14 -3.72 -16.76
C ARG A 64 -12.94 -4.62 -15.86
N GLY A 65 -13.15 -4.16 -14.63
CA GLY A 65 -13.92 -4.90 -13.65
C GLY A 65 -13.21 -6.09 -13.04
N GLY A 66 -11.99 -6.40 -13.47
CA GLY A 66 -11.20 -7.47 -12.88
C GLY A 66 -10.42 -6.98 -11.66
N SER A 67 -10.06 -7.91 -10.79
CA SER A 67 -9.27 -7.61 -9.62
C SER A 67 -7.87 -7.12 -9.99
N VAL A 68 -7.45 -6.05 -9.36
CA VAL A 68 -6.10 -5.50 -9.51
C VAL A 68 -5.52 -5.31 -8.14
N PHE A 69 -4.30 -5.77 -7.94
CA PHE A 69 -3.62 -5.45 -6.69
C PHE A 69 -2.13 -5.24 -6.93
N SER A 70 -1.54 -4.43 -6.05
CA SER A 70 -0.12 -4.10 -6.10
C SER A 70 0.49 -4.38 -4.74
N HIS A 71 1.69 -4.95 -4.79
CA HIS A 71 2.53 -5.10 -3.62
C HIS A 71 3.58 -4.01 -3.66
N LEU A 72 3.71 -3.25 -2.61
CA LEU A 72 4.70 -2.18 -2.52
C LEU A 72 5.49 -2.39 -1.23
N ARG A 73 6.79 -2.57 -1.37
CA ARG A 73 7.67 -2.75 -0.23
C ARG A 73 8.70 -1.64 -0.19
N MET A 74 8.87 -1.05 0.98
CA MET A 74 9.82 0.02 1.20
C MET A 74 10.78 -0.38 2.31
N GLY A 75 12.05 0.01 2.16
CA GLY A 75 13.05 -0.25 3.17
C GLY A 75 14.32 -0.83 2.60
N LYS A 76 15.23 -1.19 3.50
CA LYS A 76 16.52 -1.76 3.12
C LYS A 76 16.45 -3.27 3.09
N ASN A 77 17.37 -3.86 2.32
CA ASN A 77 17.55 -5.32 2.26
C ASN A 77 16.31 -6.05 1.78
N LEU A 78 15.63 -5.48 0.78
CA LEU A 78 14.51 -6.14 0.12
C LEU A 78 15.05 -7.02 -1.00
N TYR A 79 14.58 -8.27 -1.04
CA TYR A 79 15.02 -9.24 -2.03
C TYR A 79 13.90 -9.67 -2.96
N SER A 80 12.67 -9.32 -2.65
CA SER A 80 11.51 -9.66 -3.46
C SER A 80 10.43 -8.59 -3.29
N PRO A 81 9.72 -8.24 -4.36
CA PRO A 81 8.61 -7.29 -4.25
C PRO A 81 7.35 -7.94 -3.64
N MET A 82 7.31 -9.27 -3.54
CA MET A 82 6.10 -9.94 -3.07
C MET A 82 6.01 -9.89 -1.55
N ILE A 83 4.81 -9.52 -1.08
CA ILE A 83 4.50 -9.46 0.34
C ILE A 83 3.95 -10.82 0.77
N LYS A 84 4.51 -11.37 1.83
CA LYS A 84 4.02 -12.63 2.38
C LYS A 84 2.71 -12.43 3.11
N THR A 85 1.88 -13.47 3.12
CA THR A 85 0.65 -13.49 3.90
C THR A 85 0.94 -13.12 5.35
N GLY A 86 0.11 -12.26 5.92
CA GLY A 86 0.24 -11.86 7.32
C GLY A 86 1.36 -10.87 7.61
N THR A 87 1.93 -10.21 6.59
CA THR A 87 3.06 -9.30 6.81
C THR A 87 2.84 -7.89 6.27
N ALA A 88 1.66 -7.58 5.74
CA ALA A 88 1.38 -6.23 5.26
C ALA A 88 1.09 -5.29 6.43
N ASP A 89 1.77 -4.17 6.44
CA ASP A 89 1.55 -3.12 7.45
C ASP A 89 0.27 -2.35 7.17
N LEU A 90 -0.06 -2.18 5.90
CA LEU A 90 -1.17 -1.36 5.46
C LEU A 90 -1.80 -1.96 4.22
N ILE A 91 -3.13 -1.95 4.18
CA ILE A 91 -3.88 -2.25 2.97
C ILE A 91 -4.64 -0.99 2.58
N ILE A 92 -4.46 -0.55 1.35
CA ILE A 92 -5.22 0.56 0.76
C ILE A 92 -6.16 -0.04 -0.25
N GLY A 93 -7.46 -0.01 0.05
CA GLY A 93 -8.48 -0.60 -0.79
C GLY A 93 -9.33 0.44 -1.48
N PHE A 94 -9.41 0.37 -2.79
CA PHE A 94 -10.25 1.26 -3.59
C PHE A 94 -11.66 0.70 -3.74
N GLU A 95 -11.85 -0.58 -3.39
CA GLU A 95 -13.16 -1.24 -3.49
C GLU A 95 -13.30 -2.22 -2.32
N PRO A 96 -14.44 -2.20 -1.59
CA PRO A 96 -14.57 -3.00 -0.37
C PRO A 96 -14.41 -4.50 -0.55
N GLY A 97 -15.01 -5.07 -1.60
CA GLY A 97 -14.93 -6.51 -1.83
C GLY A 97 -13.52 -6.97 -2.10
N GLU A 98 -12.76 -6.21 -2.90
CA GLU A 98 -11.38 -6.52 -3.17
C GLU A 98 -10.51 -6.36 -1.92
N THR A 99 -10.85 -5.38 -1.09
CA THR A 99 -10.14 -5.19 0.17
C THR A 99 -10.29 -6.39 1.09
N VAL A 100 -11.51 -6.94 1.18
CA VAL A 100 -11.76 -8.14 1.98
C VAL A 100 -10.90 -9.31 1.49
N ARG A 101 -10.73 -9.45 0.18
CA ARG A 101 -9.89 -10.51 -0.38
C ARG A 101 -8.43 -10.38 0.01
N MET A 102 -7.97 -9.16 0.30
CA MET A 102 -6.58 -8.91 0.65
C MET A 102 -6.32 -9.00 2.16
N LEU A 103 -7.35 -9.11 2.99
CA LEU A 103 -7.18 -9.18 4.43
C LEU A 103 -6.20 -10.27 4.90
N PRO A 104 -6.10 -11.44 4.25
CA PRO A 104 -5.10 -12.42 4.67
C PRO A 104 -3.66 -11.91 4.62
N TYR A 105 -3.37 -10.86 3.85
CA TYR A 105 -2.03 -10.27 3.82
C TYR A 105 -1.74 -9.39 5.01
N LEU A 106 -2.78 -8.92 5.72
CA LEU A 106 -2.61 -7.97 6.80
C LEU A 106 -1.95 -8.62 8.01
N LYS A 107 -0.94 -7.95 8.55
CA LYS A 107 -0.30 -8.43 9.78
C LYS A 107 -1.16 -8.10 10.99
N GLU A 108 -0.84 -8.72 12.12
CA GLU A 108 -1.48 -8.38 13.38
C GLU A 108 -1.23 -6.90 13.68
N HIS A 109 -2.28 -6.18 14.04
CA HIS A 109 -2.24 -4.73 14.29
C HIS A 109 -1.92 -3.89 13.05
N GLY A 110 -2.03 -4.48 11.87
CA GLY A 110 -1.94 -3.73 10.63
C GLY A 110 -3.16 -2.85 10.43
N GLN A 111 -3.06 -1.90 9.50
CA GLN A 111 -4.11 -0.93 9.25
C GLN A 111 -4.71 -1.12 7.86
N VAL A 112 -5.99 -0.79 7.74
CA VAL A 112 -6.71 -0.83 6.48
C VAL A 112 -7.37 0.53 6.24
N VAL A 113 -7.12 1.09 5.07
CA VAL A 113 -7.84 2.26 4.57
C VAL A 113 -8.62 1.81 3.36
N VAL A 114 -9.93 1.97 3.39
CA VAL A 114 -10.78 1.44 2.34
C VAL A 114 -11.84 2.46 1.92
N SER A 115 -12.05 2.55 0.60
CA SER A 115 -13.18 3.31 0.07
C SER A 115 -14.47 2.55 0.32
N THR A 116 -15.52 3.27 0.68
CA THR A 116 -16.84 2.65 0.89
C THR A 116 -17.62 2.48 -0.40
N HIS A 117 -17.07 2.95 -1.52
CA HIS A 117 -17.74 2.84 -2.81
C HIS A 117 -17.56 1.44 -3.39
N ALA A 118 -18.63 0.66 -3.33
CA ALA A 118 -18.64 -0.71 -3.83
C ALA A 118 -18.95 -0.71 -5.33
N ILE A 119 -18.22 -1.53 -6.08
CA ILE A 119 -18.49 -1.74 -7.51
C ILE A 119 -19.19 -3.08 -7.64
N LYS A 120 -20.44 -3.04 -8.10
CA LYS A 120 -21.22 -4.25 -8.26
C LYS A 120 -20.70 -5.04 -9.47
N PRO A 121 -20.55 -6.34 -9.36
CA PRO A 121 -20.20 -7.15 -10.52
C PRO A 121 -21.34 -7.11 -11.53
N VAL A 122 -20.97 -7.12 -12.78
CA VAL A 122 -21.93 -7.12 -13.89
C VAL A 122 -22.39 -8.52 -14.16
#